data_599ad8152d6615249c8c92f14159f1b0
#
_entry.id   599ad8152d6615249c8c92f14159f1b0
#
_cell.length_a   1.000
_cell.length_b   1.000
_cell.length_c   1.000
_cell.angle_alpha   90.00
_cell.angle_beta   90.00
_cell.angle_gamma   90.00
#
_symmetry.space_group_name_H-M   'P 1'
#
loop_
_entity.id
_entity.type
_entity.pdbx_description
1 polymer ?
#
loop_
_entity_poly.entity_id
_entity_poly.type
_entity_poly.pdbx_seq_one_letter_code
_entity_poly.pdbx_strand_id
1 'polypeptide(L)'
;SKYMPSDRDDCGNIDFCNDGDELHTIKTLEDFMSEKILLIDGHSILNRAFYGLPDLTNSEGKHTGAVYGFLNILFRTIEEEKPQYLTVAFDLKAPTFRHKMFEAYKGTRKPMPEELREQVPLIKEMLTAMGVNVVTKEGYEADDILGTLARKSEAAGMDATILSGDRDLLQLATDKVMIRLPKTVRGKTTIEDYHAQQVIEKYQVTPPQIIELKALMGDSSDNIPGVPGIGEKTATNLIVAYKSIENAYAHLEE
;
A
#
# COMPACT_ATOMS: atom_id res chain seq x y z
N SER A 1 -51.97 30.17 22.40
CA SER A 1 -53.30 29.59 22.24
C SER A 1 -53.14 28.16 21.66
N LYS A 2 -53.35 27.17 22.57
CA LYS A 2 -54.02 25.87 22.45
C LYS A 2 -53.67 25.01 21.20
N TYR A 3 -53.16 23.79 21.30
CA TYR A 3 -53.66 22.60 21.98
C TYR A 3 -52.57 21.54 22.08
N MET A 4 -52.37 20.97 23.26
CA MET A 4 -51.91 19.61 23.47
C MET A 4 -53.10 18.66 23.44
N PRO A 5 -52.96 17.41 22.98
CA PRO A 5 -53.51 16.30 23.75
C PRO A 5 -52.43 15.31 24.15
N SER A 6 -52.51 14.91 25.42
CA SER A 6 -51.97 13.73 26.01
C SER A 6 -52.64 12.50 25.40
N ASP A 7 -51.89 11.50 25.06
CA ASP A 7 -52.27 10.13 25.52
C ASP A 7 -51.04 9.18 25.40
N ARG A 8 -50.86 8.44 26.44
CA ARG A 8 -49.89 7.35 26.65
C ARG A 8 -50.47 6.11 26.01
N ASP A 9 -49.53 5.18 25.85
CA ASP A 9 -49.74 3.75 25.68
C ASP A 9 -50.00 3.29 24.23
N ASP A 10 -48.90 2.98 23.52
CA ASP A 10 -48.75 1.72 22.81
C ASP A 10 -47.28 1.40 22.53
N CYS A 11 -46.64 0.74 23.50
CA CYS A 11 -45.41 0.01 23.25
C CYS A 11 -45.80 -1.32 22.59
N GLY A 12 -45.95 -1.29 21.26
CA GLY A 12 -46.06 -2.50 20.46
C GLY A 12 -44.77 -3.31 20.58
N ASN A 13 -44.88 -4.50 21.11
CA ASN A 13 -43.89 -5.56 21.09
C ASN A 13 -43.34 -5.71 19.65
N ILE A 14 -42.10 -5.40 19.47
CA ILE A 14 -41.33 -5.86 18.31
C ILE A 14 -40.76 -7.22 18.72
N ASP A 15 -41.42 -8.29 18.26
CA ASP A 15 -40.87 -9.63 18.31
C ASP A 15 -39.59 -9.68 17.50
N PHE A 16 -38.44 -9.75 18.18
CA PHE A 16 -37.18 -10.11 17.57
C PHE A 16 -37.24 -11.57 17.12
N CYS A 17 -37.44 -11.77 15.82
CA CYS A 17 -37.19 -13.05 15.19
C CYS A 17 -35.71 -13.38 15.34
N ASN A 18 -35.43 -14.38 16.11
CA ASN A 18 -34.12 -14.96 16.35
C ASN A 18 -33.80 -15.91 15.19
N ASP A 19 -33.27 -15.37 14.10
CA ASP A 19 -32.73 -16.15 13.01
C ASP A 19 -31.31 -15.63 12.68
N GLY A 20 -30.39 -16.57 12.42
CA GLY A 20 -28.94 -16.48 12.32
C GLY A 20 -28.31 -15.40 11.38
N ASP A 21 -29.02 -14.33 11.06
CA ASP A 21 -28.59 -13.22 10.20
C ASP A 21 -27.98 -12.03 10.96
N GLU A 22 -28.02 -12.01 12.31
CA GLU A 22 -27.52 -10.87 13.10
C GLU A 22 -26.01 -10.61 12.90
N LEU A 23 -25.22 -11.67 12.73
CA LEU A 23 -23.77 -11.54 12.49
C LEU A 23 -23.46 -10.91 11.11
N HIS A 24 -24.31 -11.15 10.11
CA HIS A 24 -24.12 -10.54 8.78
C HIS A 24 -24.57 -9.08 8.76
N THR A 25 -25.61 -8.73 9.50
CA THR A 25 -26.13 -7.35 9.59
C THR A 25 -25.21 -6.44 10.41
N ILE A 26 -24.59 -6.98 11.48
CA ILE A 26 -23.61 -6.24 12.29
C ILE A 26 -22.33 -5.97 11.47
N LYS A 27 -21.86 -6.97 10.71
CA LYS A 27 -20.68 -6.82 9.86
C LYS A 27 -20.88 -5.78 8.76
N THR A 28 -22.09 -5.70 8.17
CA THR A 28 -22.45 -4.67 7.18
C THR A 28 -22.55 -3.26 7.77
N LEU A 29 -22.94 -3.12 9.04
CA LEU A 29 -23.01 -1.84 9.73
C LEU A 29 -21.61 -1.34 10.16
N GLU A 30 -20.73 -2.25 10.59
CA GLU A 30 -19.33 -1.92 10.88
C GLU A 30 -18.56 -1.54 9.60
N ASP A 31 -18.77 -2.22 8.48
CA ASP A 31 -18.20 -1.89 7.18
C ASP A 31 -18.71 -0.52 6.65
N PHE A 32 -19.93 -0.11 7.02
CA PHE A 32 -20.51 1.19 6.63
C PHE A 32 -20.00 2.35 7.51
N MET A 33 -19.41 2.06 8.68
CA MET A 33 -18.94 3.04 9.67
C MET A 33 -17.42 3.21 9.69
N SER A 34 -16.65 2.36 9.02
CA SER A 34 -15.19 2.46 8.99
C SER A 34 -14.76 3.50 7.96
N GLU A 35 -14.10 4.58 8.42
CA GLU A 35 -13.45 5.54 7.54
C GLU A 35 -12.27 4.86 6.83
N LYS A 36 -12.09 5.17 5.55
CA LYS A 36 -11.02 4.60 4.73
C LYS A 36 -10.07 5.65 4.20
N ILE A 37 -8.77 5.39 4.31
CA ILE A 37 -7.73 6.19 3.69
C ILE A 37 -7.05 5.43 2.55
N LEU A 38 -6.90 6.09 1.40
CA LEU A 38 -6.08 5.63 0.29
C LEU A 38 -4.72 6.33 0.34
N LEU A 39 -3.67 5.52 0.43
CA LEU A 39 -2.27 5.93 0.50
C LEU A 39 -1.57 5.48 -0.79
N ILE A 40 -0.95 6.39 -1.52
CA ILE A 40 -0.35 6.08 -2.83
C ILE A 40 1.14 6.38 -2.83
N ASP A 41 1.94 5.42 -3.30
CA ASP A 41 3.33 5.60 -3.66
C ASP A 41 3.42 6.30 -5.01
N GLY A 42 3.69 7.62 -4.97
CA GLY A 42 3.65 8.46 -6.15
C GLY A 42 4.68 8.07 -7.21
N HIS A 43 5.93 7.80 -6.79
CA HIS A 43 6.98 7.39 -7.74
C HIS A 43 6.74 6.01 -8.32
N SER A 44 6.34 5.05 -7.49
CA SER A 44 6.06 3.68 -7.95
C SER A 44 4.96 3.65 -9.00
N ILE A 45 3.83 4.33 -8.75
CA ILE A 45 2.71 4.37 -9.69
C ILE A 45 3.03 5.18 -10.94
N LEU A 46 3.78 6.29 -10.81
CA LEU A 46 4.22 7.09 -11.96
C LEU A 46 5.19 6.31 -12.87
N ASN A 47 6.18 5.62 -12.29
CA ASN A 47 7.08 4.72 -13.03
C ASN A 47 6.31 3.63 -13.77
N ARG A 48 5.36 3.02 -13.08
CA ARG A 48 4.52 1.98 -13.68
C ARG A 48 3.72 2.50 -14.88
N ALA A 49 3.14 3.68 -14.75
CA ALA A 49 2.39 4.33 -15.82
C ALA A 49 3.32 4.63 -17.01
N PHE A 50 4.53 5.12 -16.75
CA PHE A 50 5.53 5.43 -17.76
C PHE A 50 5.92 4.22 -18.61
N TYR A 51 6.24 3.10 -17.96
CA TYR A 51 6.64 1.88 -18.67
C TYR A 51 5.46 1.04 -19.17
N GLY A 52 4.24 1.32 -18.70
CA GLY A 52 3.03 0.60 -19.08
C GLY A 52 2.27 1.18 -20.27
N LEU A 53 2.58 2.40 -20.69
CA LEU A 53 1.93 3.11 -21.79
C LEU A 53 2.94 3.51 -22.87
N PRO A 54 2.47 3.69 -24.12
CA PRO A 54 3.27 4.36 -25.13
C PRO A 54 3.65 5.78 -24.70
N ASP A 55 4.73 6.29 -25.23
CA ASP A 55 5.10 7.68 -25.02
C ASP A 55 4.03 8.60 -25.65
N LEU A 56 3.37 9.39 -24.78
CA LEU A 56 2.36 10.36 -25.16
C LEU A 56 2.89 11.75 -24.89
N THR A 57 2.75 12.63 -25.88
CA THR A 57 3.12 14.06 -25.77
C THR A 57 1.89 14.94 -25.99
N ASN A 58 1.88 16.12 -25.39
CA ASN A 58 0.89 17.14 -25.68
C ASN A 58 1.22 17.90 -26.99
N SER A 59 0.39 18.88 -27.35
CA SER A 59 0.59 19.72 -28.56
C SER A 59 1.87 20.57 -28.53
N GLU A 60 2.47 20.77 -27.37
CA GLU A 60 3.73 21.48 -27.16
C GLU A 60 4.96 20.55 -27.16
N GLY A 61 4.75 19.24 -27.37
CA GLY A 61 5.80 18.23 -27.35
C GLY A 61 6.24 17.78 -25.95
N LYS A 62 5.54 18.17 -24.88
CA LYS A 62 5.86 17.73 -23.51
C LYS A 62 5.32 16.31 -23.27
N HIS A 63 6.14 15.47 -22.63
CA HIS A 63 5.74 14.13 -22.24
C HIS A 63 4.67 14.16 -21.17
N THR A 64 3.57 13.43 -21.37
CA THR A 64 2.39 13.39 -20.48
C THR A 64 1.87 11.98 -20.21
N GLY A 65 2.45 10.96 -20.85
CA GLY A 65 1.98 9.57 -20.78
C GLY A 65 1.95 9.01 -19.36
N ALA A 66 3.00 9.28 -18.56
CA ALA A 66 3.05 8.82 -17.18
C ALA A 66 2.00 9.49 -16.29
N VAL A 67 1.78 10.81 -16.46
CA VAL A 67 0.73 11.55 -15.75
C VAL A 67 -0.66 11.02 -16.11
N TYR A 68 -0.92 10.82 -17.40
CA TYR A 68 -2.19 10.24 -17.87
C TYR A 68 -2.45 8.86 -17.28
N GLY A 69 -1.45 7.98 -17.34
CA GLY A 69 -1.57 6.63 -16.78
C GLY A 69 -1.73 6.63 -15.24
N PHE A 70 -1.01 7.52 -14.56
CA PHE A 70 -1.16 7.70 -13.11
C PHE A 70 -2.60 8.09 -12.75
N LEU A 71 -3.15 9.10 -13.42
CA LEU A 71 -4.52 9.57 -13.16
C LEU A 71 -5.56 8.49 -13.46
N ASN A 72 -5.37 7.69 -14.50
CA ASN A 72 -6.28 6.56 -14.79
C ASN A 72 -6.26 5.52 -13.66
N ILE A 73 -5.08 5.18 -13.13
CA ILE A 73 -4.95 4.26 -12.00
C ILE A 73 -5.59 4.89 -10.75
N LEU A 74 -5.33 6.18 -10.49
CA LEU A 74 -5.87 6.92 -9.36
C LEU A 74 -7.40 6.93 -9.37
N PHE A 75 -8.01 7.39 -10.46
CA PHE A 75 -9.47 7.51 -10.56
C PHE A 75 -10.16 6.16 -10.45
N ARG A 76 -9.62 5.14 -11.11
CA ARG A 76 -10.12 3.79 -10.98
C ARG A 76 -10.04 3.30 -9.53
N THR A 77 -8.93 3.54 -8.85
CA THR A 77 -8.77 3.12 -7.45
C THR A 77 -9.72 3.88 -6.52
N ILE A 78 -9.93 5.18 -6.74
CA ILE A 78 -10.91 5.96 -5.98
C ILE A 78 -12.32 5.40 -6.19
N GLU A 79 -12.68 5.04 -7.41
CA GLU A 79 -14.00 4.50 -7.74
C GLU A 79 -14.25 3.12 -7.10
N GLU A 80 -13.20 2.27 -7.08
CA GLU A 80 -13.26 0.94 -6.47
C GLU A 80 -13.25 0.99 -4.93
N GLU A 81 -12.36 1.81 -4.34
CA GLU A 81 -12.11 1.86 -2.89
C GLU A 81 -13.01 2.84 -2.13
N LYS A 82 -13.53 3.87 -2.80
CA LYS A 82 -14.37 4.94 -2.23
C LYS A 82 -13.80 5.53 -0.92
N PRO A 83 -12.54 5.95 -0.90
CA PRO A 83 -11.89 6.44 0.30
C PRO A 83 -12.44 7.81 0.71
N GLN A 84 -12.51 8.09 2.02
CA GLN A 84 -12.81 9.41 2.57
C GLN A 84 -11.55 10.31 2.59
N TYR A 85 -10.37 9.69 2.69
CA TYR A 85 -9.09 10.40 2.74
C TYR A 85 -8.14 9.86 1.67
N LEU A 86 -7.36 10.76 1.08
CA LEU A 86 -6.41 10.43 0.02
C LEU A 86 -5.08 11.16 0.26
N THR A 87 -3.99 10.42 0.25
CA THR A 87 -2.64 10.98 0.37
C THR A 87 -1.71 10.29 -0.63
N VAL A 88 -0.89 11.08 -1.32
CA VAL A 88 0.15 10.60 -2.23
C VAL A 88 1.51 10.99 -1.66
N ALA A 89 2.35 10.00 -1.37
CA ALA A 89 3.71 10.20 -0.89
C ALA A 89 4.71 10.18 -2.04
N PHE A 90 5.70 11.06 -1.99
CA PHE A 90 6.82 11.07 -2.94
C PHE A 90 8.15 11.11 -2.22
N ASP A 91 9.15 10.43 -2.80
CA ASP A 91 10.53 10.55 -2.36
C ASP A 91 11.10 11.94 -2.68
N LEU A 92 12.04 12.37 -1.86
CA LEU A 92 12.90 13.52 -2.15
C LEU A 92 14.24 13.04 -2.72
N LYS A 93 14.91 13.90 -3.47
CA LYS A 93 16.26 13.62 -4.00
C LYS A 93 17.36 13.70 -2.92
N ALA A 94 17.00 13.73 -1.64
CA ALA A 94 17.93 13.80 -0.54
C ALA A 94 18.31 12.40 -0.04
N PRO A 95 19.53 12.19 0.47
CA PRO A 95 19.90 10.94 1.12
C PRO A 95 18.99 10.64 2.31
N THR A 96 18.55 9.38 2.41
CA THR A 96 17.76 8.91 3.53
C THR A 96 18.66 8.35 4.65
N PHE A 97 18.08 8.00 5.80
CA PHE A 97 18.83 7.35 6.87
C PHE A 97 19.45 6.02 6.41
N ARG A 98 18.83 5.31 5.43
CA ARG A 98 19.37 4.06 4.86
C ARG A 98 20.70 4.30 4.14
N HIS A 99 20.82 5.39 3.39
CA HIS A 99 22.09 5.77 2.73
C HIS A 99 23.18 6.08 3.75
N LYS A 100 22.82 6.63 4.93
CA LYS A 100 23.78 6.91 6.02
C LYS A 100 24.22 5.63 6.71
N MET A 101 23.36 4.60 6.79
CA MET A 101 23.68 3.29 7.38
C MET A 101 24.46 2.39 6.41
N PHE A 102 24.14 2.48 5.11
CA PHE A 102 24.75 1.65 4.08
C PHE A 102 24.95 2.47 2.79
N GLU A 103 26.19 2.90 2.55
CA GLU A 103 26.54 3.81 1.45
C GLU A 103 26.16 3.24 0.07
N ALA A 104 26.25 1.92 -0.11
CA ALA A 104 25.91 1.24 -1.35
C ALA A 104 24.39 1.07 -1.58
N TYR A 105 23.54 1.50 -0.63
CA TYR A 105 22.09 1.41 -0.74
C TYR A 105 21.57 2.08 -2.01
N LYS A 106 20.81 1.35 -2.82
CA LYS A 106 20.27 1.79 -4.13
C LYS A 106 21.34 2.27 -5.12
N GLY A 107 22.65 2.00 -4.84
CA GLY A 107 23.77 2.50 -5.64
C GLY A 107 23.82 1.94 -7.07
N THR A 108 23.18 0.82 -7.35
CA THR A 108 23.08 0.21 -8.69
C THR A 108 21.87 0.67 -9.50
N ARG A 109 20.97 1.48 -8.90
CA ARG A 109 19.77 1.97 -9.61
C ARG A 109 20.17 2.93 -10.74
N LYS A 110 19.60 2.70 -11.92
CA LYS A 110 19.74 3.62 -13.04
C LYS A 110 19.03 4.94 -12.73
N PRO A 111 19.55 6.07 -13.20
CA PRO A 111 18.87 7.35 -13.07
C PRO A 111 17.50 7.32 -13.78
N MET A 112 16.56 8.07 -13.22
CA MET A 112 15.24 8.24 -13.83
C MET A 112 15.37 8.86 -15.24
N PRO A 113 14.72 8.29 -16.27
CA PRO A 113 14.68 8.88 -17.61
C PRO A 113 14.21 10.34 -17.57
N GLU A 114 14.74 11.17 -18.47
CA GLU A 114 14.39 12.59 -18.54
C GLU A 114 12.89 12.79 -18.76
N GLU A 115 12.33 12.03 -19.70
CA GLU A 115 10.92 12.06 -20.09
C GLU A 115 9.98 11.77 -18.91
N LEU A 116 10.43 10.94 -17.96
CA LEU A 116 9.70 10.67 -16.73
C LEU A 116 9.95 11.75 -15.69
N ARG A 117 11.19 12.22 -15.59
CA ARG A 117 11.61 13.25 -14.62
C ARG A 117 10.84 14.54 -14.79
N GLU A 118 10.57 14.95 -16.03
CA GLU A 118 9.77 16.14 -16.36
C GLU A 118 8.32 16.03 -15.90
N GLN A 119 7.78 14.81 -15.82
CA GLN A 119 6.39 14.57 -15.44
C GLN A 119 6.17 14.55 -13.92
N VAL A 120 7.22 14.40 -13.10
CA VAL A 120 7.09 14.40 -11.63
C VAL A 120 6.54 15.73 -11.08
N PRO A 121 7.06 16.91 -11.44
CA PRO A 121 6.47 18.16 -10.99
C PRO A 121 5.04 18.36 -11.50
N LEU A 122 4.76 17.95 -12.73
CA LEU A 122 3.44 18.07 -13.34
C LEU A 122 2.39 17.28 -12.57
N ILE A 123 2.65 16.01 -12.24
CA ILE A 123 1.68 15.21 -11.47
C ILE A 123 1.48 15.77 -10.06
N LYS A 124 2.53 16.27 -9.40
CA LYS A 124 2.41 16.91 -8.08
C LYS A 124 1.54 18.17 -8.11
N GLU A 125 1.73 19.00 -9.13
CA GLU A 125 0.92 20.21 -9.35
C GLU A 125 -0.54 19.84 -9.59
N MET A 126 -0.82 18.86 -10.46
CA MET A 126 -2.17 18.39 -10.73
C MET A 126 -2.85 17.81 -9.49
N LEU A 127 -2.17 16.96 -8.72
CA LEU A 127 -2.69 16.41 -7.48
C LEU A 127 -3.03 17.52 -6.47
N THR A 128 -2.15 18.52 -6.33
CA THR A 128 -2.37 19.66 -5.46
C THR A 128 -3.57 20.50 -5.91
N ALA A 129 -3.70 20.75 -7.22
CA ALA A 129 -4.83 21.47 -7.80
C ALA A 129 -6.17 20.72 -7.61
N MET A 130 -6.13 19.39 -7.56
CA MET A 130 -7.28 18.53 -7.26
C MET A 130 -7.61 18.47 -5.75
N GLY A 131 -6.83 19.12 -4.89
CA GLY A 131 -7.02 19.09 -3.44
C GLY A 131 -6.50 17.80 -2.79
N VAL A 132 -5.70 17.00 -3.50
CA VAL A 132 -5.08 15.78 -2.96
C VAL A 132 -3.89 16.14 -2.07
N ASN A 133 -3.81 15.51 -0.90
CA ASN A 133 -2.71 15.70 0.01
C ASN A 133 -1.43 15.05 -0.54
N VAL A 134 -0.44 15.88 -0.91
CA VAL A 134 0.87 15.43 -1.41
C VAL A 134 1.91 15.61 -0.31
N VAL A 135 2.55 14.51 0.12
CA VAL A 135 3.48 14.51 1.26
C VAL A 135 4.87 14.04 0.84
N THR A 136 5.85 14.68 1.46
CA THR A 136 7.27 14.31 1.37
C THR A 136 7.92 14.49 2.74
N LYS A 137 8.97 13.76 3.04
CA LYS A 137 9.73 13.93 4.29
C LYS A 137 11.21 13.78 4.04
N GLU A 138 11.99 14.80 4.38
CA GLU A 138 13.45 14.75 4.28
C GLU A 138 14.02 13.66 5.20
N GLY A 139 14.98 12.89 4.68
CA GLY A 139 15.62 11.80 5.40
C GLY A 139 14.84 10.47 5.39
N TYR A 140 13.64 10.44 4.84
CA TYR A 140 12.77 9.27 4.74
C TYR A 140 12.32 9.02 3.29
N GLU A 141 11.93 7.80 3.01
CA GLU A 141 11.35 7.39 1.74
C GLU A 141 9.82 7.44 1.77
N ALA A 142 9.17 7.43 0.61
CA ALA A 142 7.72 7.38 0.50
C ALA A 142 7.13 6.19 1.29
N ASP A 143 7.78 5.04 1.24
CA ASP A 143 7.37 3.83 1.97
C ASP A 143 7.32 4.02 3.49
N ASP A 144 8.27 4.78 4.06
CA ASP A 144 8.28 5.11 5.49
C ASP A 144 7.08 5.99 5.86
N ILE A 145 6.73 6.94 4.99
CA ILE A 145 5.56 7.80 5.16
C ILE A 145 4.28 6.98 5.06
N LEU A 146 4.15 6.14 4.03
CA LEU A 146 2.97 5.30 3.82
C LEU A 146 2.77 4.33 4.97
N GLY A 147 3.83 3.65 5.42
CA GLY A 147 3.80 2.74 6.57
C GLY A 147 3.40 3.44 7.86
N THR A 148 3.93 4.65 8.09
CA THR A 148 3.59 5.47 9.26
C THR A 148 2.11 5.88 9.25
N LEU A 149 1.61 6.34 8.09
CA LEU A 149 0.21 6.75 7.95
C LEU A 149 -0.73 5.57 8.09
N ALA A 150 -0.41 4.42 7.47
CA ALA A 150 -1.22 3.21 7.57
C ALA A 150 -1.35 2.74 9.04
N ARG A 151 -0.24 2.67 9.76
CA ARG A 151 -0.25 2.30 11.20
C ARG A 151 -1.03 3.28 12.07
N LYS A 152 -0.92 4.57 11.81
CA LYS A 152 -1.70 5.59 12.53
C LYS A 152 -3.20 5.49 12.22
N SER A 153 -3.55 5.23 10.97
CA SER A 153 -4.94 5.06 10.55
C SER A 153 -5.57 3.81 11.19
N GLU A 154 -4.85 2.68 11.16
CA GLU A 154 -5.27 1.45 11.83
C GLU A 154 -5.48 1.65 13.33
N ALA A 155 -4.53 2.35 14.01
CA ALA A 155 -4.66 2.67 15.43
C ALA A 155 -5.84 3.61 15.74
N ALA A 156 -6.26 4.43 14.77
CA ALA A 156 -7.46 5.26 14.85
C ALA A 156 -8.76 4.51 14.48
N GLY A 157 -8.68 3.21 14.18
CA GLY A 157 -9.83 2.39 13.81
C GLY A 157 -10.24 2.48 12.33
N MET A 158 -9.45 3.18 11.50
CA MET A 158 -9.69 3.34 10.05
C MET A 158 -9.13 2.16 9.26
N ASP A 159 -9.72 1.90 8.11
CA ASP A 159 -9.14 1.02 7.11
C ASP A 159 -8.16 1.81 6.22
N ALA A 160 -7.06 1.18 5.85
CA ALA A 160 -6.07 1.80 4.98
C ALA A 160 -5.78 0.92 3.76
N THR A 161 -5.77 1.52 2.57
CA THR A 161 -5.31 0.88 1.35
C THR A 161 -4.02 1.54 0.90
N ILE A 162 -2.94 0.78 0.75
CA ILE A 162 -1.68 1.26 0.18
C ILE A 162 -1.59 0.78 -1.27
N LEU A 163 -1.55 1.72 -2.21
CA LEU A 163 -1.36 1.46 -3.64
C LEU A 163 0.11 1.71 -4.00
N SER A 164 0.85 0.66 -4.30
CA SER A 164 2.25 0.71 -4.74
C SER A 164 2.58 -0.50 -5.63
N GLY A 165 3.62 -0.42 -6.41
CA GLY A 165 4.21 -1.56 -7.12
C GLY A 165 5.25 -2.31 -6.29
N ASP A 166 5.59 -1.82 -5.10
CA ASP A 166 6.63 -2.40 -4.26
C ASP A 166 6.06 -3.49 -3.35
N ARG A 167 6.63 -4.70 -3.49
CA ARG A 167 6.23 -5.86 -2.68
C ARG A 167 6.74 -5.81 -1.25
N ASP A 168 7.72 -4.97 -0.95
CA ASP A 168 8.25 -4.83 0.40
C ASP A 168 7.20 -4.26 1.34
N LEU A 169 6.22 -3.52 0.81
CA LEU A 169 5.08 -3.03 1.57
C LEU A 169 4.12 -4.13 2.07
N LEU A 170 4.23 -5.36 1.54
CA LEU A 170 3.46 -6.52 2.05
C LEU A 170 3.72 -6.77 3.55
N GLN A 171 4.87 -6.37 4.07
CA GLN A 171 5.17 -6.41 5.50
C GLN A 171 4.19 -5.61 6.37
N LEU A 172 3.48 -4.66 5.78
CA LEU A 172 2.54 -3.76 6.46
C LEU A 172 1.10 -4.30 6.50
N ALA A 173 0.81 -5.35 5.71
CA ALA A 173 -0.54 -5.88 5.58
C ALA A 173 -1.08 -6.39 6.92
N THR A 174 -2.33 -6.02 7.23
CA THR A 174 -3.10 -6.48 8.38
C THR A 174 -4.55 -6.74 7.96
N ASP A 175 -5.44 -6.99 8.88
CA ASP A 175 -6.87 -7.09 8.58
C ASP A 175 -7.47 -5.73 8.18
N LYS A 176 -6.89 -4.61 8.63
CA LYS A 176 -7.31 -3.24 8.34
C LYS A 176 -6.42 -2.51 7.32
N VAL A 177 -5.21 -3.00 7.10
CA VAL A 177 -4.26 -2.44 6.11
C VAL A 177 -4.16 -3.37 4.92
N MET A 178 -4.67 -2.94 3.78
CA MET A 178 -4.60 -3.66 2.51
C MET A 178 -3.49 -3.11 1.62
N ILE A 179 -2.69 -3.99 1.05
CA ILE A 179 -1.68 -3.64 0.04
C ILE A 179 -2.21 -3.99 -1.33
N ARG A 180 -2.37 -2.97 -2.16
CA ARG A 180 -2.89 -3.07 -3.53
C ARG A 180 -1.73 -2.96 -4.51
N LEU A 181 -1.41 -4.09 -5.16
CA LEU A 181 -0.28 -4.21 -6.08
C LEU A 181 -0.78 -4.29 -7.54
N PRO A 182 -0.59 -3.25 -8.34
CA PRO A 182 -0.84 -3.35 -9.78
C PRO A 182 0.16 -4.31 -10.41
N LYS A 183 -0.30 -5.21 -11.27
CA LYS A 183 0.50 -6.20 -12.00
C LYS A 183 0.18 -6.15 -13.48
N THR A 184 1.20 -6.06 -14.32
CA THR A 184 1.01 -6.12 -15.77
C THR A 184 1.47 -7.47 -16.29
N VAL A 185 0.55 -8.20 -16.92
CA VAL A 185 0.82 -9.48 -17.58
C VAL A 185 0.33 -9.37 -19.01
N ARG A 186 1.23 -9.56 -19.97
CA ARG A 186 0.93 -9.51 -21.42
C ARG A 186 0.18 -8.23 -21.84
N GLY A 187 0.61 -7.08 -21.32
CA GLY A 187 0.02 -5.78 -21.66
C GLY A 187 -1.30 -5.45 -20.93
N LYS A 188 -1.84 -6.37 -20.14
CA LYS A 188 -3.04 -6.14 -19.33
C LYS A 188 -2.64 -5.88 -17.88
N THR A 189 -3.05 -4.74 -17.33
CA THR A 189 -2.87 -4.42 -15.91
C THR A 189 -4.02 -4.99 -15.10
N THR A 190 -3.69 -5.83 -14.13
CA THR A 190 -4.57 -6.34 -13.08
C THR A 190 -4.10 -5.81 -11.75
N ILE A 191 -4.94 -5.84 -10.74
CA ILE A 191 -4.61 -5.46 -9.37
C ILE A 191 -4.72 -6.71 -8.51
N GLU A 192 -3.73 -6.92 -7.65
CA GLU A 192 -3.74 -7.97 -6.63
C GLU A 192 -3.82 -7.28 -5.26
N ASP A 193 -4.82 -7.66 -4.46
CA ASP A 193 -5.07 -7.10 -3.14
C ASP A 193 -4.63 -8.09 -2.06
N TYR A 194 -3.91 -7.59 -1.05
CA TYR A 194 -3.33 -8.39 0.02
C TYR A 194 -3.64 -7.80 1.38
N HIS A 195 -4.48 -8.46 2.15
CA HIS A 195 -4.50 -8.40 3.60
C HIS A 195 -3.52 -9.44 4.18
N ALA A 196 -3.39 -9.51 5.49
CA ALA A 196 -2.48 -10.46 6.14
C ALA A 196 -2.68 -11.90 5.68
N GLN A 197 -3.94 -12.34 5.55
CA GLN A 197 -4.28 -13.71 5.15
C GLN A 197 -3.79 -14.01 3.72
N GLN A 198 -3.98 -13.10 2.75
CA GLN A 198 -3.53 -13.29 1.37
C GLN A 198 -2.00 -13.34 1.26
N VAL A 199 -1.29 -12.59 2.13
CA VAL A 199 0.18 -12.70 2.22
C VAL A 199 0.58 -14.11 2.67
N ILE A 200 -0.04 -14.64 3.72
CA ILE A 200 0.23 -15.99 4.24
C ILE A 200 -0.06 -17.05 3.18
N GLU A 201 -1.20 -16.97 2.51
CA GLU A 201 -1.59 -17.93 1.46
C GLU A 201 -0.59 -17.97 0.31
N LYS A 202 -0.09 -16.80 -0.11
CA LYS A 202 0.79 -16.72 -1.27
C LYS A 202 2.26 -16.95 -0.96
N TYR A 203 2.74 -16.42 0.17
CA TYR A 203 4.17 -16.42 0.50
C TYR A 203 4.54 -17.41 1.61
N GLN A 204 3.55 -18.05 2.24
CA GLN A 204 3.70 -19.02 3.34
C GLN A 204 4.32 -18.43 4.62
N VAL A 205 4.40 -17.11 4.69
CA VAL A 205 4.93 -16.36 5.83
C VAL A 205 3.97 -15.23 6.21
N THR A 206 4.00 -14.79 7.46
CA THR A 206 3.22 -13.64 7.91
C THR A 206 3.79 -12.33 7.34
N PRO A 207 3.00 -11.24 7.25
CA PRO A 207 3.50 -9.95 6.80
C PRO A 207 4.80 -9.50 7.48
N PRO A 208 4.97 -9.52 8.81
CA PRO A 208 6.24 -9.17 9.45
C PRO A 208 7.41 -10.07 9.04
N GLN A 209 7.17 -11.35 8.73
CA GLN A 209 8.19 -12.28 8.28
C GLN A 209 8.72 -12.03 6.86
N ILE A 210 8.06 -11.15 6.08
CA ILE A 210 8.63 -10.64 4.81
C ILE A 210 9.98 -9.97 5.05
N ILE A 211 10.16 -9.29 6.20
CA ILE A 211 11.44 -8.68 6.60
C ILE A 211 12.52 -9.77 6.76
N GLU A 212 12.19 -10.86 7.42
CA GLU A 212 13.09 -12.01 7.62
C GLU A 212 13.52 -12.64 6.28
N LEU A 213 12.57 -12.82 5.35
CA LEU A 213 12.88 -13.33 4.01
C LEU A 213 13.85 -12.40 3.28
N LYS A 214 13.61 -11.10 3.31
CA LYS A 214 14.47 -10.10 2.67
C LYS A 214 15.85 -10.04 3.31
N ALA A 215 15.96 -10.18 4.62
CA ALA A 215 17.25 -10.25 5.31
C ALA A 215 18.08 -11.46 4.85
N LEU A 216 17.45 -12.62 4.64
CA LEU A 216 18.12 -13.83 4.17
C LEU A 216 18.48 -13.78 2.67
N MET A 217 17.52 -13.38 1.81
CA MET A 217 17.72 -13.38 0.36
C MET A 217 18.53 -12.17 -0.13
N GLY A 218 18.53 -11.07 0.64
CA GLY A 218 18.94 -9.76 0.15
C GLY A 218 17.90 -9.12 -0.76
N ASP A 219 18.26 -7.96 -1.26
CA ASP A 219 17.48 -7.21 -2.25
C ASP A 219 18.38 -6.61 -3.32
N SER A 220 18.39 -7.23 -4.50
CA SER A 220 19.19 -6.75 -5.63
C SER A 220 18.72 -5.39 -6.16
N SER A 221 17.43 -5.03 -6.01
CA SER A 221 16.89 -3.75 -6.44
C SER A 221 17.40 -2.59 -5.58
N ASP A 222 17.68 -2.86 -4.32
CA ASP A 222 18.22 -1.92 -3.34
C ASP A 222 19.71 -2.10 -3.07
N ASN A 223 20.33 -3.03 -3.83
CA ASN A 223 21.74 -3.36 -3.69
C ASN A 223 22.11 -3.87 -2.27
N ILE A 224 21.18 -4.59 -1.63
CA ILE A 224 21.39 -5.20 -0.32
C ILE A 224 21.78 -6.65 -0.52
N PRO A 225 22.98 -7.07 -0.07
CA PRO A 225 23.40 -8.46 -0.16
C PRO A 225 22.60 -9.32 0.82
N GLY A 226 22.21 -10.51 0.36
CA GLY A 226 21.69 -11.57 1.23
C GLY A 226 22.76 -12.50 1.71
N VAL A 227 22.36 -13.59 2.36
CA VAL A 227 23.25 -14.68 2.75
C VAL A 227 23.63 -15.47 1.48
N PRO A 228 24.93 -15.67 1.19
CA PRO A 228 25.36 -16.42 0.02
C PRO A 228 24.73 -17.81 -0.06
N GLY A 229 24.13 -18.13 -1.22
CA GLY A 229 23.48 -19.42 -1.46
C GLY A 229 22.06 -19.56 -0.92
N ILE A 230 21.52 -18.56 -0.23
CA ILE A 230 20.13 -18.55 0.23
C ILE A 230 19.27 -17.72 -0.73
N GLY A 231 18.46 -18.41 -1.54
CA GLY A 231 17.41 -17.80 -2.36
C GLY A 231 16.05 -17.89 -1.68
N GLU A 232 15.01 -17.41 -2.39
CA GLU A 232 13.63 -17.31 -1.89
C GLU A 232 13.13 -18.64 -1.27
N LYS A 233 13.28 -19.76 -1.99
CA LYS A 233 12.80 -21.06 -1.52
C LYS A 233 13.45 -21.49 -0.20
N THR A 234 14.78 -21.34 -0.09
CA THR A 234 15.52 -21.71 1.12
C THR A 234 15.16 -20.79 2.28
N ALA A 235 15.09 -19.47 2.03
CA ALA A 235 14.68 -18.49 3.01
C ALA A 235 13.26 -18.77 3.53
N THR A 236 12.31 -19.04 2.63
CA THR A 236 10.92 -19.38 3.02
C THR A 236 10.89 -20.64 3.88
N ASN A 237 11.59 -21.71 3.49
CA ASN A 237 11.62 -22.95 4.28
C ASN A 237 12.18 -22.71 5.69
N LEU A 238 13.25 -21.92 5.82
CA LEU A 238 13.84 -21.57 7.12
C LEU A 238 12.85 -20.80 7.99
N ILE A 239 12.20 -19.76 7.45
CA ILE A 239 11.26 -18.95 8.22
C ILE A 239 9.97 -19.71 8.55
N VAL A 240 9.50 -20.60 7.67
CA VAL A 240 8.36 -21.49 7.97
C VAL A 240 8.71 -22.44 9.11
N ALA A 241 9.93 -23.03 9.11
CA ALA A 241 10.36 -23.96 10.14
C ALA A 241 10.64 -23.28 11.49
N TYR A 242 11.46 -22.23 11.47
CA TYR A 242 12.00 -21.61 12.68
C TYR A 242 11.30 -20.31 13.10
N LYS A 243 10.42 -19.74 12.28
CA LYS A 243 9.63 -18.53 12.51
C LYS A 243 10.43 -17.21 12.47
N SER A 244 11.70 -17.20 12.83
CA SER A 244 12.59 -16.03 12.74
C SER A 244 14.03 -16.47 12.50
N ILE A 245 14.87 -15.53 12.07
CA ILE A 245 16.32 -15.74 11.90
C ILE A 245 16.96 -16.02 13.24
N GLU A 246 16.59 -15.30 14.29
CA GLU A 246 17.13 -15.50 15.65
C GLU A 246 16.85 -16.92 16.16
N ASN A 247 15.63 -17.39 15.94
CA ASN A 247 15.27 -18.74 16.34
C ASN A 247 16.00 -19.80 15.51
N ALA A 248 16.25 -19.56 14.22
CA ALA A 248 17.08 -20.46 13.40
C ALA A 248 18.51 -20.54 13.93
N TYR A 249 19.09 -19.42 14.35
CA TYR A 249 20.42 -19.41 15.00
C TYR A 249 20.46 -20.19 16.32
N ALA A 250 19.36 -20.21 17.07
CA ALA A 250 19.27 -21.00 18.31
C ALA A 250 19.25 -22.52 18.07
N HIS A 251 19.02 -22.97 16.83
CA HIS A 251 18.90 -24.40 16.45
C HIS A 251 19.93 -24.80 15.39
N LEU A 252 21.14 -24.21 15.42
CA LEU A 252 22.20 -24.49 14.44
C LEU A 252 22.76 -25.92 14.48
N GLU A 253 22.50 -26.66 15.56
CA GLU A 253 22.96 -28.03 15.72
C GLU A 253 21.94 -29.09 15.24
N GLU A 254 20.78 -28.68 14.79
CA GLU A 254 19.71 -29.51 14.22
C GLU A 254 19.79 -29.55 12.68
#